data_99b22e94b54f0326611d3beb930f5a0f
#
_entry.id   99b22e94b54f0326611d3beb930f5a0f
#
_cell.length_a   1.000
_cell.length_b   1.000
_cell.length_c   1.000
_cell.angle_alpha   90.00
_cell.angle_beta   90.00
_cell.angle_gamma   90.00
#
_symmetry.space_group_name_H-M   'P 1'
#
loop_
_entity.id
_entity.type
_entity.pdbx_description
1 polymer ?
#
loop_
_entity_poly.entity_id
_entity_poly.type
_entity_poly.pdbx_seq_one_letter_code
_entity_poly.pdbx_strand_id
1 'polypeptide(L)'
;MKNLAEFVYPNLKNNVAKKGWMKGRAILAPTNSQVNEINNLMSDMLPGAPVVLSSSDSLINPNDFQRFNIEYLNTLSPNGLPNHRLFLKQGMPLMLMRNLNPKMGLCNGTRLIFNKVLNKHLLDCTIVGGEHEGRRVLIPRITLKPKDKEYCFEWCRRQFPVRVAFAMTINKSQGQTLSNVGVWLNDTCFAHGQLYVCISRVGSAKHIKLAIRKIDGQLWNMTSNVVYDEVLMKGIV
;
A
#
# COMPACT_ATOMS: atom_id res chain seq x y z
N MET A 1 -13.84 -10.34 5.31
CA MET A 1 -12.39 -10.18 5.12
C MET A 1 -11.63 -11.52 5.03
N LYS A 2 -11.72 -12.45 6.00
CA LYS A 2 -10.95 -13.72 5.98
C LYS A 2 -11.12 -14.51 4.67
N ASN A 3 -12.34 -14.70 4.17
CA ASN A 3 -12.60 -15.41 2.90
C ASN A 3 -12.00 -14.71 1.68
N LEU A 4 -11.89 -13.37 1.69
CA LEU A 4 -11.25 -12.60 0.62
C LEU A 4 -9.73 -12.75 0.68
N ALA A 5 -9.16 -12.66 1.89
CA ALA A 5 -7.74 -12.86 2.12
C ALA A 5 -7.30 -14.27 1.68
N GLU A 6 -8.06 -15.32 2.03
CA GLU A 6 -7.75 -16.70 1.62
C GLU A 6 -7.87 -16.90 0.10
N PHE A 7 -8.81 -16.23 -0.57
CA PHE A 7 -8.90 -16.27 -2.04
C PHE A 7 -7.66 -15.68 -2.71
N VAL A 8 -7.19 -14.51 -2.24
CA VAL A 8 -6.03 -13.82 -2.85
C VAL A 8 -4.72 -14.47 -2.41
N TYR A 9 -4.63 -14.84 -1.14
CA TYR A 9 -3.42 -15.34 -0.49
C TYR A 9 -3.65 -16.71 0.18
N PRO A 10 -3.99 -17.75 -0.62
CA PRO A 10 -4.29 -19.07 -0.06
C PRO A 10 -3.09 -19.63 0.69
N ASN A 11 -3.32 -20.16 1.89
CA ASN A 11 -2.25 -20.70 2.73
C ASN A 11 -1.06 -19.77 2.89
N LEU A 12 -1.32 -18.48 3.15
CA LEU A 12 -0.30 -17.42 3.22
C LEU A 12 0.94 -17.84 4.02
N LYS A 13 0.75 -18.46 5.19
CA LYS A 13 1.85 -18.88 6.07
C LYS A 13 2.87 -19.80 5.38
N ASN A 14 2.38 -20.72 4.56
CA ASN A 14 3.21 -21.74 3.91
C ASN A 14 3.77 -21.27 2.56
N ASN A 15 3.13 -20.27 1.96
CA ASN A 15 3.45 -19.84 0.60
C ASN A 15 4.25 -18.54 0.55
N VAL A 16 4.28 -17.75 1.62
CA VAL A 16 4.94 -16.44 1.66
C VAL A 16 6.44 -16.50 1.30
N ALA A 17 7.11 -17.59 1.65
CA ALA A 17 8.53 -17.79 1.33
C ALA A 17 8.79 -18.30 -0.11
N LYS A 18 7.76 -18.72 -0.85
CA LYS A 18 7.92 -19.22 -2.21
C LYS A 18 8.22 -18.09 -3.19
N LYS A 19 9.33 -18.19 -3.90
CA LYS A 19 9.75 -17.20 -4.89
C LYS A 19 8.64 -16.96 -5.93
N GLY A 20 8.32 -15.70 -6.18
CA GLY A 20 7.32 -15.30 -7.17
C GLY A 20 5.85 -15.47 -6.75
N TRP A 21 5.57 -16.14 -5.64
CA TRP A 21 4.18 -16.40 -5.23
C TRP A 21 3.38 -15.12 -4.93
N MET A 22 4.03 -14.09 -4.43
CA MET A 22 3.41 -12.77 -4.19
C MET A 22 3.13 -11.97 -5.47
N LYS A 23 3.69 -12.41 -6.60
CA LYS A 23 3.51 -11.73 -7.88
C LYS A 23 2.04 -11.72 -8.29
N GLY A 24 1.58 -10.57 -8.76
CA GLY A 24 0.23 -10.42 -9.30
C GLY A 24 -0.90 -10.61 -8.29
N ARG A 25 -0.63 -10.63 -6.98
CA ARG A 25 -1.64 -10.76 -5.93
C ARG A 25 -1.80 -9.45 -5.20
N ALA A 26 -3.02 -8.97 -5.04
CA ALA A 26 -3.31 -7.77 -4.24
C ALA A 26 -4.77 -7.74 -3.78
N ILE A 27 -5.01 -7.11 -2.63
CA ILE A 27 -6.34 -6.71 -2.21
C ILE A 27 -6.48 -5.21 -2.52
N LEU A 28 -7.55 -4.82 -3.17
CA LEU A 28 -7.84 -3.45 -3.54
C LEU A 28 -8.94 -2.89 -2.64
N ALA A 29 -8.78 -1.65 -2.19
CA ALA A 29 -9.80 -0.95 -1.41
C ALA A 29 -9.89 0.53 -1.83
N PRO A 30 -11.03 1.21 -1.65
CA PRO A 30 -11.21 2.59 -2.06
C PRO A 30 -10.33 3.57 -1.28
N THR A 31 -10.16 3.38 0.03
CA THR A 31 -9.54 4.35 0.93
C THR A 31 -8.24 3.84 1.57
N ASN A 32 -7.37 4.78 1.97
CA ASN A 32 -6.13 4.45 2.69
C ASN A 32 -6.40 3.82 4.08
N SER A 33 -7.48 4.20 4.76
CA SER A 33 -7.86 3.63 6.06
C SER A 33 -8.12 2.13 5.92
N GLN A 34 -8.96 1.72 4.97
CA GLN A 34 -9.25 0.31 4.70
C GLN A 34 -7.99 -0.46 4.29
N VAL A 35 -7.15 0.14 3.46
CA VAL A 35 -5.86 -0.47 3.06
C VAL A 35 -4.98 -0.74 4.28
N ASN A 36 -4.91 0.19 5.24
CA ASN A 36 -4.13 0.01 6.46
C ASN A 36 -4.70 -1.10 7.35
N GLU A 37 -6.02 -1.16 7.53
CA GLU A 37 -6.69 -2.23 8.27
C GLU A 37 -6.40 -3.61 7.67
N ILE A 38 -6.51 -3.73 6.34
CA ILE A 38 -6.22 -4.98 5.63
C ILE A 38 -4.76 -5.36 5.79
N ASN A 39 -3.83 -4.42 5.61
CA ASN A 39 -2.41 -4.67 5.72
C ASN A 39 -2.02 -5.12 7.16
N ASN A 40 -2.62 -4.52 8.19
CA ASN A 40 -2.41 -4.94 9.57
C ASN A 40 -2.91 -6.37 9.80
N LEU A 41 -4.15 -6.67 9.39
CA LEU A 41 -4.72 -8.01 9.50
C LEU A 41 -3.87 -9.06 8.76
N MET A 42 -3.42 -8.77 7.56
CA MET A 42 -2.56 -9.66 6.77
C MET A 42 -1.19 -9.86 7.42
N SER A 43 -0.65 -8.80 8.02
CA SER A 43 0.63 -8.84 8.76
C SER A 43 0.55 -9.74 9.99
N ASP A 44 -0.59 -9.70 10.70
CA ASP A 44 -0.84 -10.54 11.88
C ASP A 44 -0.99 -12.02 11.52
N MET A 45 -1.49 -12.32 10.32
CA MET A 45 -1.61 -13.69 9.81
C MET A 45 -0.26 -14.36 9.52
N LEU A 46 0.81 -13.58 9.32
CA LEU A 46 2.14 -14.13 9.09
C LEU A 46 2.80 -14.60 10.38
N PRO A 47 3.50 -15.75 10.34
CA PRO A 47 4.22 -16.27 11.50
C PRO A 47 5.45 -15.40 11.82
N GLY A 48 5.96 -15.57 13.04
CA GLY A 48 7.18 -14.92 13.52
C GLY A 48 6.98 -13.52 14.09
N ALA A 49 7.95 -13.10 14.87
CA ALA A 49 7.99 -11.76 15.43
C ALA A 49 8.38 -10.74 14.36
N PRO A 50 7.73 -9.55 14.31
CA PRO A 50 8.13 -8.50 13.40
C PRO A 50 9.44 -7.84 13.84
N VAL A 51 10.26 -7.45 12.89
CA VAL A 51 11.31 -6.47 13.12
C VAL A 51 10.66 -5.09 13.18
N VAL A 52 10.88 -4.37 14.28
CA VAL A 52 10.34 -3.02 14.50
C VAL A 52 11.39 -1.98 14.12
N LEU A 53 11.03 -1.10 13.20
CA LEU A 53 11.94 -0.07 12.68
C LEU A 53 11.31 1.31 12.90
N SER A 54 11.79 2.03 13.91
CA SER A 54 11.34 3.38 14.23
C SER A 54 12.00 4.42 13.33
N SER A 55 11.30 5.49 12.99
CA SER A 55 11.86 6.66 12.32
C SER A 55 12.64 7.54 13.29
N SER A 56 13.43 8.44 12.73
CA SER A 56 13.95 9.62 13.42
C SER A 56 13.23 10.84 12.86
N ASP A 57 12.44 11.49 13.69
CA ASP A 57 11.66 12.67 13.32
C ASP A 57 12.32 13.92 13.91
N SER A 58 12.29 15.04 13.19
CA SER A 58 12.87 16.30 13.65
C SER A 58 12.12 17.50 13.11
N LEU A 59 12.02 18.55 13.92
CA LEU A 59 11.57 19.86 13.49
C LEU A 59 12.66 20.53 12.66
N ILE A 60 12.28 21.39 11.74
CA ILE A 60 13.20 22.11 10.86
C ILE A 60 13.55 23.45 11.50
N ASN A 61 12.56 24.16 12.06
CA ASN A 61 12.77 25.44 12.71
C ASN A 61 13.07 25.23 14.21
N PRO A 62 14.20 25.73 14.74
CA PRO A 62 14.56 25.62 16.15
C PRO A 62 13.52 26.23 17.12
N ASN A 63 12.82 27.29 16.72
CA ASN A 63 11.82 27.94 17.55
C ASN A 63 10.60 27.08 17.85
N ASP A 64 10.34 26.07 17.02
CA ASP A 64 9.21 25.16 17.19
C ASP A 64 9.45 24.08 18.25
N PHE A 65 10.73 23.86 18.67
CA PHE A 65 11.07 22.87 19.71
C PHE A 65 10.45 23.18 21.08
N GLN A 66 10.15 24.45 21.36
CA GLN A 66 9.47 24.84 22.60
C GLN A 66 7.97 24.50 22.59
N ARG A 67 7.39 24.34 21.41
CA ARG A 67 5.93 24.16 21.20
C ARG A 67 5.55 22.72 20.90
N PHE A 68 6.43 21.97 20.21
CA PHE A 68 6.18 20.62 19.74
C PHE A 68 7.33 19.69 20.14
N ASN A 69 6.98 18.60 20.81
CA ASN A 69 7.96 17.57 21.16
C ASN A 69 8.08 16.48 20.09
N ILE A 70 9.16 15.72 20.14
CA ILE A 70 9.41 14.62 19.18
C ILE A 70 8.37 13.53 19.31
N GLU A 71 7.83 13.27 20.49
CA GLU A 71 6.80 12.25 20.70
C GLU A 71 5.52 12.58 19.93
N TYR A 72 5.14 13.86 19.92
CA TYR A 72 4.02 14.32 19.08
C TYR A 72 4.29 14.07 17.60
N LEU A 73 5.49 14.38 17.09
CA LEU A 73 5.84 14.11 15.68
C LEU A 73 5.71 12.62 15.34
N ASN A 74 6.07 11.74 16.27
CA ASN A 74 6.02 10.30 16.09
C ASN A 74 4.57 9.78 15.93
N THR A 75 3.58 10.48 16.46
CA THR A 75 2.15 10.13 16.31
C THR A 75 1.58 10.52 14.95
N LEU A 76 2.22 11.46 14.26
CA LEU A 76 1.73 11.98 12.98
C LEU A 76 1.88 10.92 11.87
N SER A 77 0.83 10.80 11.05
CA SER A 77 0.76 9.87 9.92
C SER A 77 0.29 10.58 8.65
N PRO A 78 1.06 11.58 8.15
CA PRO A 78 0.68 12.35 6.97
C PRO A 78 0.66 11.48 5.71
N ASN A 79 -0.21 11.85 4.79
CA ASN A 79 -0.31 11.17 3.50
C ASN A 79 1.03 11.20 2.75
N GLY A 80 1.42 10.06 2.20
CA GLY A 80 2.64 9.95 1.41
C GLY A 80 3.94 9.85 2.21
N LEU A 81 3.89 9.82 3.54
CA LEU A 81 5.02 9.44 4.39
C LEU A 81 4.85 8.00 4.94
N PRO A 82 5.95 7.28 5.19
CA PRO A 82 5.90 6.04 5.94
C PRO A 82 5.55 6.30 7.41
N ASN A 83 4.95 5.32 8.06
CA ASN A 83 4.65 5.40 9.50
C ASN A 83 5.93 5.53 10.33
N HIS A 84 5.80 6.14 11.52
CA HIS A 84 6.91 6.19 12.49
C HIS A 84 7.47 4.80 12.78
N ARG A 85 6.61 3.83 13.05
CA ARG A 85 7.01 2.43 13.27
C ARG A 85 6.60 1.57 12.08
N LEU A 86 7.58 0.87 11.50
CA LEU A 86 7.36 -0.16 10.50
C LEU A 86 7.54 -1.52 11.17
N PHE A 87 6.53 -2.38 11.03
CA PHE A 87 6.54 -3.75 11.53
C PHE A 87 6.69 -4.69 10.34
N LEU A 88 7.89 -5.21 10.13
CA LEU A 88 8.21 -6.01 8.96
C LEU A 88 8.53 -7.45 9.33
N LYS A 89 7.92 -8.40 8.62
CA LYS A 89 8.25 -9.84 8.68
C LYS A 89 8.78 -10.31 7.33
N GLN A 90 9.72 -11.24 7.34
CA GLN A 90 10.29 -11.79 6.11
C GLN A 90 9.21 -12.29 5.14
N GLY A 91 9.36 -12.01 3.86
CA GLY A 91 8.40 -12.35 2.82
C GLY A 91 7.27 -11.35 2.63
N MET A 92 7.12 -10.35 3.49
CA MET A 92 6.08 -9.33 3.33
C MET A 92 6.23 -8.57 2.02
N PRO A 93 5.12 -8.35 1.29
CA PRO A 93 5.12 -7.42 0.18
C PRO A 93 5.17 -5.98 0.70
N LEU A 94 6.06 -5.20 0.10
CA LEU A 94 6.20 -3.77 0.35
C LEU A 94 5.93 -3.01 -0.94
N MET A 95 5.59 -1.73 -0.80
CA MET A 95 5.50 -0.78 -1.91
C MET A 95 6.43 0.40 -1.63
N LEU A 96 7.25 0.74 -2.61
CA LEU A 96 8.11 1.90 -2.56
C LEU A 96 7.27 3.19 -2.68
N MET A 97 7.56 4.18 -1.83
CA MET A 97 6.79 5.42 -1.73
C MET A 97 7.47 6.62 -2.39
N ARG A 98 8.69 6.45 -2.88
CA ARG A 98 9.51 7.50 -3.53
C ARG A 98 10.31 6.90 -4.67
N ASN A 99 10.63 7.73 -5.66
CA ASN A 99 11.61 7.37 -6.69
C ASN A 99 13.01 7.42 -6.08
N LEU A 100 13.69 6.29 -6.01
CA LEU A 100 15.07 6.19 -5.54
C LEU A 100 16.05 6.08 -6.70
N ASN A 101 15.78 5.17 -7.64
CA ASN A 101 16.59 4.97 -8.84
C ASN A 101 15.72 4.39 -9.97
N PRO A 102 15.12 5.25 -10.82
CA PRO A 102 14.26 4.82 -11.91
C PRO A 102 14.95 3.88 -12.91
N LYS A 103 16.23 4.09 -13.19
CA LYS A 103 17.01 3.22 -14.10
C LYS A 103 17.16 1.79 -13.60
N MET A 104 16.98 1.57 -12.29
CA MET A 104 17.01 0.27 -11.66
C MET A 104 15.62 -0.24 -11.25
N GLY A 105 14.55 0.39 -11.74
CA GLY A 105 13.18 0.01 -11.43
C GLY A 105 12.71 0.44 -10.03
N LEU A 106 13.46 1.27 -9.32
CA LEU A 106 13.10 1.76 -7.98
C LEU A 106 12.30 3.07 -8.07
N CYS A 107 11.05 2.94 -8.53
CA CYS A 107 10.08 4.02 -8.65
C CYS A 107 9.02 3.96 -7.56
N ASN A 108 8.35 5.10 -7.33
CA ASN A 108 7.14 5.12 -6.50
C ASN A 108 6.10 4.12 -7.06
N GLY A 109 5.59 3.25 -6.20
CA GLY A 109 4.66 2.18 -6.59
C GLY A 109 5.34 0.85 -6.92
N THR A 110 6.68 0.79 -7.05
CA THR A 110 7.39 -0.48 -7.24
C THR A 110 7.10 -1.41 -6.07
N ARG A 111 6.69 -2.63 -6.38
CA ARG A 111 6.43 -3.67 -5.39
C ARG A 111 7.72 -4.43 -5.08
N LEU A 112 7.92 -4.70 -3.81
CA LEU A 112 9.11 -5.35 -3.27
C LEU A 112 8.69 -6.49 -2.34
N ILE A 113 9.53 -7.50 -2.18
CA ILE A 113 9.45 -8.47 -1.08
C ILE A 113 10.55 -8.16 -0.08
N PHE A 114 10.18 -8.02 1.18
CA PHE A 114 11.13 -7.82 2.25
C PHE A 114 11.86 -9.12 2.59
N ASN A 115 13.18 -9.13 2.47
CA ASN A 115 14.02 -10.29 2.80
C ASN A 115 14.53 -10.20 4.24
N LYS A 116 15.27 -9.15 4.56
CA LYS A 116 15.85 -8.92 5.90
C LYS A 116 16.32 -7.48 6.07
N VAL A 117 16.61 -7.12 7.31
CA VAL A 117 17.38 -5.91 7.64
C VAL A 117 18.86 -6.27 7.61
N LEU A 118 19.67 -5.54 6.85
CA LEU A 118 21.12 -5.75 6.83
C LEU A 118 21.79 -5.00 7.99
N ASN A 119 21.35 -3.77 8.23
CA ASN A 119 21.75 -2.96 9.37
C ASN A 119 20.63 -1.94 9.66
N LYS A 120 20.79 -1.09 10.67
CA LYS A 120 19.77 -0.09 11.03
C LYS A 120 19.38 0.89 9.89
N HIS A 121 20.12 0.88 8.77
CA HIS A 121 19.98 1.86 7.69
C HIS A 121 19.62 1.25 6.33
N LEU A 122 19.64 -0.07 6.18
CA LEU A 122 19.41 -0.75 4.90
C LEU A 122 18.42 -1.92 5.02
N LEU A 123 17.40 -1.94 4.16
CA LEU A 123 16.54 -3.09 3.93
C LEU A 123 17.02 -3.83 2.67
N ASP A 124 17.12 -5.13 2.78
CA ASP A 124 17.31 -6.03 1.66
C ASP A 124 15.94 -6.47 1.15
N CYS A 125 15.65 -6.17 -0.11
CA CYS A 125 14.38 -6.46 -0.75
C CYS A 125 14.59 -7.06 -2.14
N THR A 126 13.56 -7.71 -2.67
CA THR A 126 13.51 -8.24 -4.03
C THR A 126 12.40 -7.57 -4.82
N ILE A 127 12.66 -7.08 -6.02
CA ILE A 127 11.64 -6.46 -6.88
C ILE A 127 10.64 -7.51 -7.38
N VAL A 128 9.35 -7.16 -7.35
CA VAL A 128 8.25 -8.00 -7.82
C VAL A 128 7.58 -7.34 -9.02
N GLY A 129 7.66 -8.01 -10.17
CA GLY A 129 7.06 -7.53 -11.41
C GLY A 129 7.90 -6.49 -12.15
N GLY A 130 7.48 -6.19 -13.39
CA GLY A 130 8.20 -5.28 -14.28
C GLY A 130 9.48 -5.87 -14.85
N GLU A 131 10.22 -5.01 -15.55
CA GLU A 131 11.46 -5.39 -16.28
C GLU A 131 12.58 -5.86 -15.34
N HIS A 132 12.63 -5.36 -14.12
CA HIS A 132 13.65 -5.68 -13.13
C HIS A 132 13.22 -6.75 -12.11
N GLU A 133 12.22 -7.55 -12.44
CA GLU A 133 11.70 -8.61 -11.56
C GLU A 133 12.79 -9.58 -11.09
N GLY A 134 12.69 -9.94 -9.81
CA GLY A 134 13.64 -10.88 -9.18
C GLY A 134 14.97 -10.23 -8.77
N ARG A 135 15.24 -9.01 -9.16
CA ARG A 135 16.45 -8.28 -8.77
C ARG A 135 16.44 -7.98 -7.29
N ARG A 136 17.55 -8.27 -6.63
CA ARG A 136 17.79 -7.93 -5.25
C ARG A 136 18.26 -6.47 -5.13
N VAL A 137 17.66 -5.71 -4.24
CA VAL A 137 17.90 -4.27 -4.09
C VAL A 137 18.00 -3.89 -2.63
N LEU A 138 18.77 -2.84 -2.36
CA LEU A 138 18.93 -2.26 -1.04
C LEU A 138 18.17 -0.95 -0.94
N ILE A 139 17.29 -0.85 0.03
CA ILE A 139 16.49 0.35 0.28
C ILE A 139 17.05 1.09 1.49
N PRO A 140 17.59 2.30 1.32
CA PRO A 140 18.11 3.11 2.42
C PRO A 140 17.00 3.86 3.16
N ARG A 141 17.32 4.30 4.39
CA ARG A 141 16.55 5.37 5.04
C ARG A 141 16.82 6.70 4.36
N ILE A 142 15.75 7.43 4.07
CA ILE A 142 15.85 8.78 3.50
C ILE A 142 15.07 9.77 4.36
N THR A 143 15.43 11.04 4.28
CA THR A 143 14.71 12.12 4.93
C THR A 143 13.55 12.54 4.03
N LEU A 144 12.34 12.56 4.59
CA LEU A 144 11.09 12.85 3.93
C LEU A 144 10.40 14.02 4.62
N LYS A 145 9.85 14.94 3.83
CA LYS A 145 8.99 16.02 4.33
C LYS A 145 7.54 15.77 3.93
N PRO A 146 6.56 16.13 4.77
CA PRO A 146 5.15 16.18 4.34
C PRO A 146 5.02 17.06 3.11
N LYS A 147 4.12 16.69 2.19
CA LYS A 147 3.90 17.46 0.95
C LYS A 147 2.99 18.67 1.20
N ASP A 148 2.08 18.52 2.11
CA ASP A 148 1.01 19.49 2.34
C ASP A 148 1.35 20.37 3.54
N LYS A 149 0.92 21.63 3.50
CA LYS A 149 0.98 22.56 4.62
C LYS A 149 -0.13 22.24 5.65
N GLU A 150 -0.31 20.94 5.96
CA GLU A 150 -1.30 20.48 6.95
C GLU A 150 -0.93 20.90 8.39
N TYR A 151 0.35 21.25 8.60
CA TYR A 151 0.89 21.55 9.92
C TYR A 151 1.34 23.03 9.98
N CYS A 152 1.13 23.67 11.12
CA CYS A 152 1.60 25.03 11.38
C CYS A 152 3.11 25.12 11.65
N PHE A 153 3.85 24.02 11.46
CA PHE A 153 5.30 23.90 11.62
C PHE A 153 5.89 23.00 10.53
N GLU A 154 7.17 23.17 10.28
CA GLU A 154 7.91 22.33 9.33
C GLU A 154 8.69 21.23 10.06
N TRP A 155 8.58 20.01 9.56
CA TRP A 155 9.26 18.85 10.13
C TRP A 155 9.65 17.84 9.07
N CYS A 156 10.54 16.92 9.43
CA CYS A 156 10.94 15.84 8.56
C CYS A 156 11.04 14.51 9.32
N ARG A 157 10.84 13.43 8.57
CA ARG A 157 10.94 12.04 9.03
C ARG A 157 12.03 11.31 8.27
N ARG A 158 13.03 10.78 8.98
CA ARG A 158 14.02 9.88 8.40
C ARG A 158 13.59 8.43 8.62
N GLN A 159 13.10 7.80 7.54
CA GLN A 159 12.56 6.44 7.56
C GLN A 159 12.80 5.74 6.22
N PHE A 160 12.64 4.44 6.19
CA PHE A 160 12.57 3.69 4.93
C PHE A 160 11.34 4.12 4.13
N PRO A 161 11.48 4.50 2.86
CA PRO A 161 10.37 4.97 2.04
C PRO A 161 9.50 3.82 1.52
N VAL A 162 9.04 2.96 2.41
CA VAL A 162 8.23 1.79 2.10
C VAL A 162 7.00 1.69 2.99
N ARG A 163 5.97 1.00 2.50
CA ARG A 163 4.80 0.58 3.26
C ARG A 163 4.44 -0.85 2.94
N VAL A 164 3.79 -1.54 3.87
CA VAL A 164 3.25 -2.89 3.65
C VAL A 164 2.20 -2.85 2.54
N ALA A 165 2.20 -3.84 1.65
CA ALA A 165 1.42 -3.84 0.41
C ALA A 165 0.77 -5.18 0.05
N PHE A 166 0.16 -5.88 1.02
CA PHE A 166 -0.84 -6.92 0.75
C PHE A 166 -2.08 -6.31 0.11
N ALA A 167 -2.45 -5.12 0.58
CA ALA A 167 -3.49 -4.30 0.00
C ALA A 167 -2.94 -2.96 -0.49
N MET A 168 -3.61 -2.38 -1.48
CA MET A 168 -3.35 -1.04 -2.00
C MET A 168 -4.66 -0.35 -2.40
N THR A 169 -4.64 0.96 -2.54
CA THR A 169 -5.81 1.68 -3.05
C THR A 169 -6.04 1.34 -4.53
N ILE A 170 -7.31 1.34 -4.95
CA ILE A 170 -7.70 1.09 -6.34
C ILE A 170 -6.90 1.98 -7.30
N ASN A 171 -6.76 3.28 -6.98
CA ASN A 171 -6.02 4.22 -7.82
C ASN A 171 -4.53 3.85 -8.00
N LYS A 172 -3.90 3.24 -6.99
CA LYS A 172 -2.50 2.79 -7.10
C LYS A 172 -2.32 1.51 -7.91
N SER A 173 -3.40 0.78 -8.15
CA SER A 173 -3.39 -0.41 -9.02
C SER A 173 -3.52 -0.05 -10.50
N GLN A 174 -3.82 1.20 -10.83
CA GLN A 174 -3.96 1.64 -12.21
C GLN A 174 -2.68 1.34 -13.01
N GLY A 175 -2.85 0.81 -14.22
CA GLY A 175 -1.75 0.38 -15.09
C GLY A 175 -1.08 -0.95 -14.71
N GLN A 176 -1.45 -1.57 -13.58
CA GLN A 176 -0.91 -2.89 -13.19
C GLN A 176 -1.84 -4.01 -13.67
N THR A 177 -1.27 -5.09 -14.20
CA THR A 177 -1.98 -6.35 -14.44
C THR A 177 -1.72 -7.29 -13.29
N LEU A 178 -2.78 -7.83 -12.71
CA LEU A 178 -2.73 -8.71 -11.55
C LEU A 178 -3.30 -10.09 -11.90
N SER A 179 -2.80 -11.13 -11.24
CA SER A 179 -3.25 -12.51 -11.46
C SER A 179 -4.41 -12.89 -10.54
N ASN A 180 -4.41 -12.43 -9.30
CA ASN A 180 -5.47 -12.70 -8.33
C ASN A 180 -5.76 -11.43 -7.53
N VAL A 181 -6.99 -10.97 -7.61
CA VAL A 181 -7.42 -9.71 -6.97
C VAL A 181 -8.59 -9.95 -6.03
N GLY A 182 -8.48 -9.45 -4.83
CA GLY A 182 -9.59 -9.25 -3.92
C GLY A 182 -10.00 -7.78 -3.94
N VAL A 183 -11.26 -7.48 -4.05
CA VAL A 183 -11.77 -6.11 -3.92
C VAL A 183 -12.59 -6.02 -2.65
N TRP A 184 -12.18 -5.14 -1.74
CA TRP A 184 -12.87 -4.89 -0.48
C TRP A 184 -13.62 -3.57 -0.55
N LEU A 185 -14.93 -3.65 -0.71
CA LEU A 185 -15.84 -2.51 -0.78
C LEU A 185 -16.66 -2.43 0.51
N ASN A 186 -16.01 -2.09 1.61
CA ASN A 186 -16.70 -1.77 2.86
C ASN A 186 -17.40 -0.40 2.75
N ASP A 187 -16.79 0.51 2.00
CA ASP A 187 -17.40 1.74 1.49
C ASP A 187 -17.49 1.66 -0.03
N THR A 188 -18.46 2.36 -0.62
CA THR A 188 -18.62 2.41 -2.07
C THR A 188 -17.42 3.15 -2.72
N CYS A 189 -17.20 2.86 -4.00
CA CYS A 189 -16.31 3.70 -4.79
C CYS A 189 -16.86 5.14 -4.82
N PHE A 190 -15.98 6.13 -4.71
CA PHE A 190 -16.37 7.54 -4.61
C PHE A 190 -15.91 8.39 -5.81
N ALA A 191 -15.12 7.84 -6.70
CA ALA A 191 -14.60 8.56 -7.87
C ALA A 191 -15.06 7.90 -9.16
N HIS A 192 -15.24 8.72 -10.21
CA HIS A 192 -15.55 8.26 -11.55
C HIS A 192 -14.56 7.21 -12.05
N GLY A 193 -15.07 6.11 -12.60
CA GLY A 193 -14.28 5.02 -13.16
C GLY A 193 -13.51 4.16 -12.14
N GLN A 194 -13.58 4.45 -10.84
CA GLN A 194 -12.82 3.73 -9.83
C GLN A 194 -13.21 2.24 -9.78
N LEU A 195 -14.51 1.92 -9.90
CA LEU A 195 -14.99 0.55 -9.97
C LEU A 195 -14.46 -0.16 -11.23
N TYR A 196 -14.48 0.52 -12.38
CA TYR A 196 -13.91 -0.02 -13.62
C TYR A 196 -12.41 -0.31 -13.47
N VAL A 197 -11.66 0.61 -12.88
CA VAL A 197 -10.22 0.41 -12.63
C VAL A 197 -9.98 -0.87 -11.83
N CYS A 198 -10.72 -1.13 -10.77
CA CYS A 198 -10.46 -2.31 -9.94
C CYS A 198 -10.83 -3.62 -10.65
N ILE A 199 -11.94 -3.66 -11.43
CA ILE A 199 -12.38 -4.86 -12.14
C ILE A 199 -11.45 -5.17 -13.32
N SER A 200 -10.95 -4.15 -14.01
CA SER A 200 -10.05 -4.30 -15.16
C SER A 200 -8.61 -4.70 -14.80
N ARG A 201 -8.29 -4.89 -13.52
CA ARG A 201 -6.93 -5.32 -13.12
C ARG A 201 -6.63 -6.78 -13.44
N VAL A 202 -7.64 -7.60 -13.72
CA VAL A 202 -7.49 -9.03 -14.05
C VAL A 202 -8.00 -9.33 -15.46
N GLY A 203 -7.41 -10.31 -16.10
CA GLY A 203 -7.84 -10.74 -17.44
C GLY A 203 -9.04 -11.71 -17.45
N SER A 204 -9.52 -12.16 -16.29
CA SER A 204 -10.64 -13.11 -16.19
C SER A 204 -11.37 -12.96 -14.87
N ALA A 205 -12.72 -13.12 -14.93
CA ALA A 205 -13.58 -13.06 -13.75
C ALA A 205 -13.25 -14.14 -12.69
N LYS A 206 -12.62 -15.24 -13.07
CA LYS A 206 -12.18 -16.31 -12.16
C LYS A 206 -11.08 -15.84 -11.18
N HIS A 207 -10.37 -14.78 -11.53
CA HIS A 207 -9.24 -14.25 -10.78
C HIS A 207 -9.57 -13.03 -9.92
N ILE A 208 -10.84 -12.66 -9.84
CA ILE A 208 -11.31 -11.56 -9.00
C ILE A 208 -12.40 -12.02 -8.05
N LYS A 209 -12.36 -11.54 -6.83
CA LYS A 209 -13.42 -11.72 -5.84
C LYS A 209 -13.73 -10.39 -5.20
N LEU A 210 -15.01 -10.01 -5.20
CA LEU A 210 -15.50 -8.81 -4.56
C LEU A 210 -16.13 -9.17 -3.22
N ALA A 211 -15.82 -8.40 -2.20
CA ALA A 211 -16.48 -8.41 -0.92
C ALA A 211 -17.13 -7.05 -0.70
N ILE A 212 -18.44 -7.00 -0.81
CA ILE A 212 -19.25 -5.78 -0.73
C ILE A 212 -19.94 -5.78 0.62
N ARG A 213 -19.91 -4.64 1.34
CA ARG A 213 -20.68 -4.47 2.57
C ARG A 213 -22.16 -4.47 2.24
N LYS A 214 -22.94 -5.21 3.02
CA LYS A 214 -24.39 -5.14 2.95
C LYS A 214 -24.84 -3.80 3.55
N ILE A 215 -25.56 -3.01 2.76
CA ILE A 215 -26.22 -1.79 3.21
C ILE A 215 -27.73 -2.10 3.27
N ASP A 216 -28.41 -1.68 4.33
CA ASP A 216 -29.83 -1.89 4.48
C ASP A 216 -30.60 -1.21 3.34
N GLY A 217 -31.55 -1.92 2.75
CA GLY A 217 -32.30 -1.44 1.59
C GLY A 217 -31.64 -1.68 0.22
N GLN A 218 -30.39 -2.17 0.18
CA GLN A 218 -29.69 -2.51 -1.06
C GLN A 218 -29.85 -4.00 -1.39
N LEU A 219 -30.02 -4.31 -2.68
CA LEU A 219 -30.03 -5.69 -3.17
C LEU A 219 -28.67 -6.36 -2.91
N TRP A 220 -28.70 -7.66 -2.65
CA TRP A 220 -27.49 -8.45 -2.44
C TRP A 220 -26.56 -8.36 -3.66
N ASN A 221 -25.24 -8.27 -3.38
CA ASN A 221 -24.19 -8.23 -4.40
C ASN A 221 -24.24 -7.01 -5.36
N MET A 222 -24.83 -5.91 -4.94
CA MET A 222 -24.82 -4.66 -5.70
C MET A 222 -23.91 -3.62 -5.05
N THR A 223 -23.29 -2.80 -5.87
CA THR A 223 -22.52 -1.62 -5.46
C THR A 223 -22.75 -0.49 -6.46
N SER A 224 -22.65 0.74 -5.99
CA SER A 224 -22.79 1.93 -6.84
C SER A 224 -21.56 2.09 -7.72
N ASN A 225 -21.79 2.38 -9.00
CA ASN A 225 -20.76 2.87 -9.90
C ASN A 225 -20.89 4.39 -10.01
N VAL A 226 -19.84 5.10 -9.68
CA VAL A 226 -19.83 6.57 -9.79
C VAL A 226 -19.42 6.95 -11.21
N VAL A 227 -20.33 7.64 -11.90
CA VAL A 227 -20.13 8.15 -13.25
C VAL A 227 -20.43 9.65 -13.23
N TYR A 228 -19.51 10.48 -13.76
CA TYR A 228 -19.71 11.91 -13.87
C TYR A 228 -20.36 12.22 -15.23
N ASP A 229 -21.50 12.87 -15.19
CA ASP A 229 -22.30 13.20 -16.41
C ASP A 229 -21.50 14.06 -17.39
N GLU A 230 -20.65 14.96 -16.88
CA GLU A 230 -19.81 15.81 -17.72
C GLU A 230 -18.81 15.00 -18.58
N VAL A 231 -18.43 13.81 -18.11
CA VAL A 231 -17.52 12.92 -18.87
C VAL A 231 -18.28 12.19 -19.97
N LEU A 232 -19.56 11.85 -19.74
CA LEU A 232 -20.42 11.21 -20.73
C LEU A 232 -20.81 12.19 -21.84
N MET A 233 -21.10 13.44 -21.49
CA MET A 233 -21.53 14.48 -22.45
C MET A 233 -20.40 14.93 -23.37
N LYS A 234 -19.14 14.91 -22.94
CA LYS A 234 -17.97 15.28 -23.77
C LYS A 234 -17.54 14.21 -24.76
N GLY A 235 -18.08 13.00 -24.69
CA GLY A 235 -17.78 11.90 -25.61
C GLY A 235 -18.76 11.78 -26.80
N ILE A 236 -19.70 12.73 -26.94
CA ILE A 236 -20.73 12.75 -27.99
C ILE A 236 -20.49 13.91 -28.98
N VAL A 237 -19.26 14.34 -29.17
CA VAL A 237 -18.87 15.30 -30.21
C VAL A 237 -17.95 14.62 -31.20
#